data_9b971d0faf6c4d321d220dc33502d927
#
_entry.id   9b971d0faf6c4d321d220dc33502d927
#
_cell.length_a   1.000
_cell.length_b   1.000
_cell.length_c   1.000
_cell.angle_alpha   90.00
_cell.angle_beta   90.00
_cell.angle_gamma   90.00
#
_symmetry.space_group_name_H-M   'P 1'
#
loop_
_entity.id
_entity.type
_entity.pdbx_description
1 polymer ?
#
loop_
_entity_poly.entity_id
_entity_poly.type
_entity_poly.pdbx_seq_one_letter_code
_entity_poly.pdbx_strand_id
1 'polypeptide(L)'
;MEQAIRYTATLYLAAPGTPLKSGGISPRGHMYLQVAAGDEAHSYGFAPPRQAPGETRTGVQYAQVRHDDADEHLAPYYSRTLEITEEHYGCLRDFAEEPAEFEFDVDRPATINRCSDFVWAALHYAGLHPLPAPLDGGSNLGEFAVLFNLPEIQCIAAPFPGSDLNAETHHAMPEREAEHHRQGDRASDEPPPTPIEVAGTLLDPSHPDHRLFSQLIQKVAELDAAHGRPFDAASQRISASLLVLAKQNNLSRVDHVLLSQPTQNSHAAESIFIVQGDRNDPGHRRASIATEVAAKTDVADSLRLKEQ
;
A
#
# COMPACT_ATOMS: atom_id res chain seq x y z
N MET A 1 -2.02 -36.31 27.83
CA MET A 1 -1.00 -35.94 26.81
C MET A 1 -1.12 -34.44 26.65
N GLU A 2 -0.08 -33.72 27.01
CA GLU A 2 -0.01 -32.27 26.81
C GLU A 2 0.06 -32.03 25.32
N GLN A 3 -0.86 -31.23 24.81
CA GLN A 3 -0.90 -30.91 23.37
C GLN A 3 0.26 -29.97 23.09
N ALA A 4 1.09 -30.29 22.10
CA ALA A 4 2.21 -29.43 21.74
C ALA A 4 1.67 -28.04 21.36
N ILE A 5 2.31 -26.99 21.86
CA ILE A 5 1.97 -25.61 21.53
C ILE A 5 2.22 -25.42 20.02
N ARG A 6 1.25 -24.86 19.31
CA ARG A 6 1.36 -24.51 17.90
C ARG A 6 1.40 -22.99 17.77
N TYR A 7 2.18 -22.51 16.83
CA TYR A 7 2.44 -21.09 16.62
C TYR A 7 1.86 -20.62 15.31
N THR A 8 1.27 -19.42 15.29
CA THR A 8 0.75 -18.83 14.07
C THR A 8 1.18 -17.38 13.91
N ALA A 9 1.25 -16.94 12.65
CA ALA A 9 1.32 -15.53 12.28
C ALA A 9 0.14 -15.22 11.37
N THR A 10 -0.61 -14.18 11.70
CA THR A 10 -1.71 -13.67 10.89
C THR A 10 -1.39 -12.27 10.40
N LEU A 11 -1.41 -12.09 9.11
CA LEU A 11 -1.22 -10.81 8.42
C LEU A 11 -2.58 -10.21 8.09
N TYR A 12 -2.78 -8.96 8.41
CA TYR A 12 -4.05 -8.26 8.19
C TYR A 12 -3.87 -7.07 7.27
N LEU A 13 -4.83 -6.90 6.36
CA LEU A 13 -5.03 -5.71 5.55
C LEU A 13 -6.40 -5.10 5.85
N ALA A 14 -6.43 -4.04 6.62
CA ALA A 14 -7.60 -3.20 6.76
C ALA A 14 -7.66 -2.21 5.60
N ALA A 15 -8.71 -2.26 4.80
CA ALA A 15 -8.90 -1.31 3.70
C ALA A 15 -9.20 0.11 4.23
N PRO A 16 -8.97 1.16 3.42
CA PRO A 16 -9.49 2.48 3.72
C PRO A 16 -11.01 2.41 3.95
N GLY A 17 -11.47 3.00 5.04
CA GLY A 17 -12.87 2.92 5.46
C GLY A 17 -13.19 1.79 6.44
N THR A 18 -12.26 0.89 6.76
CA THR A 18 -12.49 -0.17 7.77
C THR A 18 -12.92 0.45 9.09
N PRO A 19 -14.08 0.03 9.65
CA PRO A 19 -14.57 0.54 10.93
C PRO A 19 -13.62 0.21 12.07
N LEU A 20 -13.53 1.13 13.03
CA LEU A 20 -12.73 0.98 14.24
C LEU A 20 -13.63 0.76 15.45
N LYS A 21 -13.22 -0.11 16.36
CA LYS A 21 -13.93 -0.41 17.63
C LYS A 21 -14.06 0.83 18.52
N SER A 22 -13.04 1.68 18.53
CA SER A 22 -13.04 2.97 19.23
C SER A 22 -13.96 4.03 18.59
N GLY A 23 -14.56 3.71 17.45
CA GLY A 23 -15.38 4.61 16.64
C GLY A 23 -14.61 5.25 15.50
N GLY A 24 -15.35 5.64 14.44
CA GLY A 24 -14.77 6.14 13.21
C GLY A 24 -14.26 5.04 12.29
N ILE A 25 -13.37 5.41 11.38
CA ILE A 25 -12.85 4.53 10.35
C ILE A 25 -11.32 4.66 10.24
N SER A 26 -10.67 3.65 9.66
CA SER A 26 -9.28 3.72 9.22
C SER A 26 -9.20 4.49 7.89
N PRO A 27 -8.76 5.76 7.87
CA PRO A 27 -8.95 6.61 6.68
C PRO A 27 -8.06 6.22 5.50
N ARG A 28 -6.92 5.59 5.77
CA ARG A 28 -5.92 5.18 4.77
C ARG A 28 -5.74 3.68 4.67
N GLY A 29 -6.51 2.92 5.46
CA GLY A 29 -6.24 1.52 5.68
C GLY A 29 -5.06 1.29 6.63
N HIS A 30 -4.80 0.04 6.96
CA HIS A 30 -3.71 -0.35 7.86
C HIS A 30 -3.25 -1.78 7.58
N MET A 31 -1.95 -2.01 7.67
CA MET A 31 -1.35 -3.34 7.65
C MET A 31 -0.76 -3.62 9.03
N TYR A 32 -1.06 -4.79 9.57
CA TYR A 32 -0.57 -5.20 10.89
C TYR A 32 -0.47 -6.71 10.95
N LEU A 33 0.22 -7.21 11.96
CA LEU A 33 0.38 -8.64 12.20
C LEU A 33 -0.09 -9.02 13.60
N GLN A 34 -0.47 -10.29 13.74
CA GLN A 34 -0.71 -10.92 15.03
C GLN A 34 0.07 -12.22 15.05
N VAL A 35 0.75 -12.50 16.16
CA VAL A 35 1.40 -13.77 16.40
C VAL A 35 0.74 -14.47 17.57
N ALA A 36 0.61 -15.80 17.53
CA ALA A 36 -0.01 -16.54 18.62
C ALA A 36 0.76 -17.82 18.94
N ALA A 37 0.73 -18.18 20.22
CA ALA A 37 1.25 -19.42 20.78
C ALA A 37 0.11 -20.12 21.54
N GLY A 38 -0.53 -21.10 20.92
CA GLY A 38 -1.78 -21.67 21.43
C GLY A 38 -2.87 -20.60 21.52
N ASP A 39 -3.39 -20.36 22.72
CA ASP A 39 -4.47 -19.38 22.98
C ASP A 39 -3.94 -17.97 23.28
N GLU A 40 -2.63 -17.79 23.44
CA GLU A 40 -2.02 -16.48 23.70
C GLU A 40 -1.69 -15.79 22.38
N ALA A 41 -2.25 -14.59 22.15
CA ALA A 41 -2.06 -13.83 20.92
C ALA A 41 -1.59 -12.40 21.19
N HIS A 42 -0.66 -11.90 20.39
CA HIS A 42 -0.10 -10.56 20.46
C HIS A 42 -0.25 -9.87 19.10
N SER A 43 -0.81 -8.67 19.09
CA SER A 43 -0.99 -7.86 17.89
C SER A 43 0.06 -6.77 17.79
N TYR A 44 0.58 -6.53 16.61
CA TYR A 44 1.60 -5.53 16.34
C TYR A 44 1.30 -4.77 15.05
N GLY A 45 1.17 -3.46 15.15
CA GLY A 45 1.12 -2.56 14.02
C GLY A 45 2.03 -1.37 14.25
N PHE A 46 2.28 -0.58 13.23
CA PHE A 46 3.14 0.60 13.32
C PHE A 46 2.41 1.81 12.76
N ALA A 47 2.01 2.72 13.63
CA ALA A 47 1.21 3.88 13.26
C ALA A 47 1.39 5.02 14.26
N PRO A 48 1.07 6.27 13.87
CA PRO A 48 0.99 7.37 14.83
C PRO A 48 0.00 7.07 15.96
N PRO A 49 0.19 7.63 17.15
CA PRO A 49 -0.75 7.48 18.27
C PRO A 49 -2.18 7.74 17.82
N ARG A 50 -3.17 7.05 18.41
CA ARG A 50 -4.58 7.31 18.12
C ARG A 50 -4.95 8.73 18.50
N GLN A 51 -5.78 9.36 17.70
CA GLN A 51 -6.23 10.72 17.92
C GLN A 51 -7.52 10.70 18.74
N ALA A 52 -7.60 11.58 19.74
CA ALA A 52 -8.85 11.77 20.44
C ALA A 52 -9.91 12.41 19.52
N PRO A 53 -11.22 12.11 19.70
CA PRO A 53 -12.28 12.72 18.93
C PRO A 53 -12.23 14.25 19.00
N GLY A 54 -12.17 14.92 17.81
CA GLY A 54 -12.12 16.39 17.71
C GLY A 54 -10.73 16.98 17.74
N GLU A 55 -9.68 16.21 17.92
CA GLU A 55 -8.30 16.67 17.89
C GLU A 55 -7.78 16.79 16.46
N THR A 56 -7.13 17.89 16.11
CA THR A 56 -6.52 18.10 14.78
C THR A 56 -5.01 17.92 14.89
N ARG A 57 -4.46 17.01 14.09
CA ARG A 57 -3.02 16.81 14.02
C ARG A 57 -2.35 17.97 13.28
N THR A 58 -1.37 18.57 13.93
CA THR A 58 -0.50 19.59 13.34
C THR A 58 0.95 19.12 13.44
N GLY A 59 1.75 19.33 12.39
CA GLY A 59 3.17 19.00 12.35
C GLY A 59 3.47 17.54 11.90
N VAL A 60 4.76 17.19 12.01
CA VAL A 60 5.28 15.87 11.64
C VAL A 60 4.75 14.82 12.62
N GLN A 61 4.20 13.73 12.09
CA GLN A 61 3.73 12.61 12.88
C GLN A 61 4.76 11.48 12.87
N TYR A 62 5.12 11.02 14.06
CA TYR A 62 5.95 9.82 14.25
C TYR A 62 5.06 8.63 14.56
N ALA A 63 5.42 7.48 14.03
CA ALA A 63 4.73 6.24 14.32
C ALA A 63 5.37 5.54 15.54
N GLN A 64 4.61 4.67 16.15
CA GLN A 64 5.04 3.79 17.25
C GLN A 64 4.42 2.42 17.08
N VAL A 65 5.00 1.42 17.72
CA VAL A 65 4.39 0.09 17.79
C VAL A 65 3.08 0.16 18.57
N ARG A 66 2.06 -0.53 18.07
CA ARG A 66 0.72 -0.62 18.65
C ARG A 66 0.38 -2.09 18.86
N HIS A 67 -0.24 -2.39 19.99
CA HIS A 67 -0.54 -3.75 20.42
C HIS A 67 -2.03 -4.10 20.38
N ASP A 68 -2.87 -3.23 19.81
CA ASP A 68 -4.32 -3.35 19.85
C ASP A 68 -4.98 -3.37 18.46
N ASP A 69 -4.20 -3.44 17.39
CA ASP A 69 -4.72 -3.28 16.03
C ASP A 69 -5.66 -4.42 15.60
N ALA A 70 -5.44 -5.66 16.06
CA ALA A 70 -6.32 -6.79 15.77
C ALA A 70 -7.69 -6.67 16.46
N ASP A 71 -7.74 -6.03 17.62
CA ASP A 71 -8.98 -5.77 18.35
C ASP A 71 -9.71 -4.52 17.84
N GLU A 72 -8.96 -3.60 17.29
CA GLU A 72 -9.44 -2.28 16.89
C GLU A 72 -10.06 -2.26 15.49
N HIS A 73 -9.46 -2.96 14.54
CA HIS A 73 -9.96 -2.96 13.16
C HIS A 73 -11.05 -4.02 12.98
N LEU A 74 -12.28 -3.57 12.82
CA LEU A 74 -13.44 -4.47 12.65
C LEU A 74 -13.52 -4.95 11.19
N ALA A 75 -13.57 -6.28 10.99
CA ALA A 75 -13.66 -6.92 9.68
C ALA A 75 -12.63 -6.38 8.67
N PRO A 76 -11.31 -6.56 8.91
CA PRO A 76 -10.27 -6.16 7.96
C PRO A 76 -10.54 -6.82 6.60
N TYR A 77 -10.27 -6.10 5.50
CA TYR A 77 -10.58 -6.54 4.14
C TYR A 77 -10.00 -7.93 3.82
N TYR A 78 -8.79 -8.19 4.31
CA TYR A 78 -8.11 -9.47 4.12
C TYR A 78 -7.30 -9.85 5.35
N SER A 79 -7.26 -11.15 5.63
CA SER A 79 -6.28 -11.70 6.55
C SER A 79 -5.77 -13.05 6.06
N ARG A 80 -4.51 -13.34 6.37
CA ARG A 80 -3.88 -14.62 6.10
C ARG A 80 -3.15 -15.12 7.33
N THR A 81 -3.57 -16.29 7.81
CA THR A 81 -2.94 -17.00 8.92
C THR A 81 -2.04 -18.09 8.36
N LEU A 82 -0.84 -18.19 8.88
CA LEU A 82 0.14 -19.23 8.59
C LEU A 82 0.53 -19.91 9.90
N GLU A 83 0.56 -21.24 9.92
CA GLU A 83 1.28 -21.94 10.98
C GLU A 83 2.77 -21.75 10.77
N ILE A 84 3.47 -21.37 11.83
CA ILE A 84 4.89 -21.02 11.82
C ILE A 84 5.65 -21.85 12.86
N THR A 85 6.98 -21.85 12.79
CA THR A 85 7.81 -22.47 13.82
C THR A 85 7.88 -21.60 15.08
N GLU A 86 8.29 -22.18 16.21
CA GLU A 86 8.59 -21.44 17.43
C GLU A 86 9.68 -20.37 17.19
N GLU A 87 10.67 -20.69 16.37
CA GLU A 87 11.74 -19.75 15.99
C GLU A 87 11.17 -18.54 15.24
N HIS A 88 10.30 -18.75 14.22
CA HIS A 88 9.64 -17.66 13.52
C HIS A 88 8.80 -16.79 14.46
N TYR A 89 8.06 -17.44 15.40
CA TYR A 89 7.27 -16.73 16.41
C TYR A 89 8.16 -15.85 17.30
N GLY A 90 9.28 -16.39 17.79
CA GLY A 90 10.25 -15.64 18.59
C GLY A 90 10.81 -14.45 17.82
N CYS A 91 11.31 -14.66 16.59
CA CYS A 91 11.85 -13.59 15.76
C CYS A 91 10.83 -12.48 15.45
N LEU A 92 9.58 -12.84 15.11
CA LEU A 92 8.53 -11.85 14.86
C LEU A 92 8.22 -11.01 16.09
N ARG A 93 8.16 -11.65 17.25
CA ARG A 93 7.87 -11.00 18.52
C ARG A 93 9.00 -10.08 18.96
N ASP A 94 10.24 -10.58 18.94
CA ASP A 94 11.42 -9.82 19.32
C ASP A 94 11.59 -8.57 18.45
N PHE A 95 11.44 -8.71 17.12
CA PHE A 95 11.43 -7.56 16.22
C PHE A 95 10.31 -6.58 16.56
N ALA A 96 9.10 -7.07 16.80
CA ALA A 96 7.94 -6.20 17.00
C ALA A 96 7.97 -5.45 18.35
N GLU A 97 8.57 -6.04 19.38
CA GLU A 97 8.74 -5.39 20.69
C GLU A 97 9.86 -4.33 20.67
N GLU A 98 10.98 -4.59 19.99
CA GLU A 98 12.17 -3.75 20.01
C GLU A 98 12.69 -3.49 18.58
N PRO A 99 11.88 -2.91 17.66
CA PRO A 99 12.24 -2.81 16.24
C PRO A 99 13.52 -2.00 15.99
N ALA A 100 13.86 -1.06 16.87
CA ALA A 100 15.09 -0.26 16.77
C ALA A 100 16.37 -1.11 16.95
N GLU A 101 16.31 -2.20 17.71
CA GLU A 101 17.45 -3.12 17.87
C GLU A 101 17.75 -3.92 16.59
N PHE A 102 16.79 -3.95 15.65
CA PHE A 102 16.87 -4.63 14.36
C PHE A 102 17.02 -3.65 13.18
N GLU A 103 17.61 -2.48 13.44
CA GLU A 103 17.88 -1.44 12.45
C GLU A 103 16.62 -0.86 11.79
N PHE A 104 15.44 -1.10 12.36
CA PHE A 104 14.21 -0.43 11.91
C PHE A 104 14.12 0.96 12.55
N ASP A 105 14.24 2.00 11.72
CA ASP A 105 14.30 3.38 12.18
C ASP A 105 12.92 3.90 12.61
N VAL A 106 12.63 3.80 13.91
CA VAL A 106 11.37 4.24 14.53
C VAL A 106 11.25 5.78 14.62
N ASP A 107 12.35 6.51 14.49
CA ASP A 107 12.39 7.98 14.61
C ASP A 107 12.10 8.69 13.29
N ARG A 108 11.82 7.96 12.23
CA ARG A 108 11.40 8.55 10.96
C ARG A 108 9.93 8.97 10.98
N PRO A 109 9.60 10.04 10.24
CA PRO A 109 8.20 10.40 10.04
C PRO A 109 7.37 9.23 9.50
N ALA A 110 6.12 9.11 9.96
CA ALA A 110 5.19 8.07 9.52
C ALA A 110 4.87 8.08 8.00
N THR A 111 5.31 9.12 7.30
CA THR A 111 5.26 9.21 5.83
C THR A 111 6.41 8.46 5.14
N ILE A 112 7.47 8.13 5.87
CA ILE A 112 8.66 7.43 5.38
C ILE A 112 8.64 5.99 5.86
N ASN A 113 8.50 5.74 7.19
CA ASN A 113 8.31 4.42 7.75
C ASN A 113 6.83 4.20 8.05
N ARG A 114 6.22 3.23 7.38
CA ARG A 114 4.78 2.95 7.39
C ARG A 114 4.46 1.62 8.03
N CYS A 115 3.19 1.39 8.25
CA CYS A 115 2.69 0.12 8.78
C CYS A 115 3.11 -1.09 7.91
N SER A 116 3.11 -0.94 6.59
CA SER A 116 3.56 -1.99 5.67
C SER A 116 5.06 -2.25 5.78
N ASP A 117 5.88 -1.19 5.88
CA ASP A 117 7.33 -1.33 6.01
C ASP A 117 7.70 -2.10 7.30
N PHE A 118 7.00 -1.82 8.39
CA PHE A 118 7.17 -2.52 9.67
C PHE A 118 6.85 -4.01 9.55
N VAL A 119 5.70 -4.37 8.96
CA VAL A 119 5.29 -5.77 8.83
C VAL A 119 6.24 -6.53 7.90
N TRP A 120 6.66 -5.94 6.77
CA TRP A 120 7.61 -6.59 5.87
C TRP A 120 8.99 -6.75 6.49
N ALA A 121 9.46 -5.78 7.27
CA ALA A 121 10.71 -5.89 8.01
C ALA A 121 10.66 -7.04 9.03
N ALA A 122 9.56 -7.16 9.79
CA ALA A 122 9.34 -8.25 10.73
C ALA A 122 9.37 -9.62 10.04
N LEU A 123 8.66 -9.76 8.92
CA LEU A 123 8.62 -11.00 8.14
C LEU A 123 9.98 -11.36 7.54
N HIS A 124 10.72 -10.37 7.07
CA HIS A 124 12.08 -10.58 6.58
C HIS A 124 12.99 -11.07 7.69
N TYR A 125 12.97 -10.40 8.83
CA TYR A 125 13.80 -10.77 9.97
C TYR A 125 13.49 -12.20 10.46
N ALA A 126 12.24 -12.59 10.43
CA ALA A 126 11.82 -13.95 10.74
C ALA A 126 12.13 -14.98 9.62
N GLY A 127 12.69 -14.57 8.48
CA GLY A 127 12.97 -15.46 7.35
C GLY A 127 11.72 -15.94 6.59
N LEU A 128 10.56 -15.35 6.84
CA LEU A 128 9.28 -15.69 6.19
C LEU A 128 9.12 -15.00 4.83
N HIS A 129 9.84 -13.92 4.59
CA HIS A 129 9.81 -13.20 3.33
C HIS A 129 11.21 -12.70 2.97
N PRO A 130 11.77 -13.08 1.81
CA PRO A 130 13.04 -12.52 1.35
C PRO A 130 12.84 -11.07 0.93
N LEU A 131 13.67 -10.15 1.42
CA LEU A 131 13.69 -8.80 0.87
C LEU A 131 14.16 -8.81 -0.59
N PRO A 132 13.55 -8.03 -1.47
CA PRO A 132 14.19 -7.68 -2.71
C PRO A 132 15.45 -6.88 -2.39
N ALA A 133 16.60 -7.29 -2.90
CA ALA A 133 17.96 -6.73 -2.85
C ALA A 133 18.31 -5.59 -1.85
N PRO A 134 19.57 -5.43 -1.40
CA PRO A 134 19.94 -4.66 -0.23
C PRO A 134 19.36 -3.25 -0.24
N LEU A 135 18.79 -2.92 0.89
CA LEU A 135 18.16 -1.63 1.20
C LEU A 135 19.25 -0.59 1.35
N ASP A 136 19.63 0.07 0.27
CA ASP A 136 20.44 1.29 0.34
C ASP A 136 19.57 2.38 0.98
N GLY A 137 19.57 2.40 2.31
CA GLY A 137 19.15 3.50 3.16
C GLY A 137 17.92 4.32 2.73
N GLY A 138 16.76 3.71 2.51
CA GLY A 138 15.55 4.44 2.20
C GLY A 138 14.50 3.70 1.38
N SER A 139 14.66 2.43 1.18
CA SER A 139 13.67 1.62 0.45
C SER A 139 12.43 1.40 1.31
N ASN A 140 11.29 1.83 0.81
CA ASN A 140 10.01 1.41 1.32
C ASN A 140 9.89 -0.11 1.14
N LEU A 141 9.83 -0.86 2.25
CA LEU A 141 9.71 -2.32 2.24
C LEU A 141 8.35 -2.80 1.76
N GLY A 142 7.33 -1.95 1.95
CA GLY A 142 5.97 -2.26 1.58
C GLY A 142 5.38 -1.26 0.59
N GLU A 143 4.32 -1.67 -0.08
CA GLU A 143 3.57 -0.82 -0.99
C GLU A 143 2.87 0.31 -0.23
N PHE A 144 2.87 1.50 -0.82
CA PHE A 144 2.32 2.71 -0.18
C PHE A 144 0.82 2.59 0.12
N ALA A 145 0.04 2.11 -0.83
CA ALA A 145 -1.36 1.80 -0.58
C ALA A 145 -1.43 0.39 0.02
N VAL A 146 -1.99 0.28 1.21
CA VAL A 146 -2.01 -0.96 2.01
C VAL A 146 -2.49 -2.17 1.21
N LEU A 147 -3.52 -2.01 0.39
CA LEU A 147 -4.09 -3.10 -0.40
C LEU A 147 -3.16 -3.64 -1.51
N PHE A 148 -2.16 -2.89 -1.93
CA PHE A 148 -1.17 -3.36 -2.90
C PHE A 148 -0.24 -4.43 -2.35
N ASN A 149 -0.19 -4.59 -1.03
CA ASN A 149 0.57 -5.66 -0.39
C ASN A 149 -0.14 -7.03 -0.49
N LEU A 150 -1.41 -7.07 -0.89
CA LEU A 150 -2.20 -8.30 -0.94
C LEU A 150 -1.56 -9.41 -1.78
N PRO A 151 -1.14 -9.19 -3.05
CA PRO A 151 -0.54 -10.25 -3.86
C PRO A 151 0.72 -10.82 -3.24
N GLU A 152 1.53 -9.97 -2.61
CA GLU A 152 2.78 -10.39 -2.00
C GLU A 152 2.53 -11.20 -0.71
N ILE A 153 1.54 -10.81 0.11
CA ILE A 153 1.11 -11.60 1.26
C ILE A 153 0.63 -12.99 0.80
N GLN A 154 -0.13 -13.07 -0.29
CA GLN A 154 -0.61 -14.33 -0.84
C GLN A 154 0.51 -15.24 -1.35
N CYS A 155 1.63 -14.66 -1.77
CA CYS A 155 2.81 -15.39 -2.25
C CYS A 155 3.75 -15.89 -1.14
N ILE A 156 3.55 -15.51 0.13
CA ILE A 156 4.40 -15.98 1.23
C ILE A 156 4.26 -17.51 1.33
N ALA A 157 5.38 -18.22 1.26
CA ALA A 157 5.38 -19.67 1.41
C ALA A 157 5.04 -20.06 2.87
N ALA A 158 3.99 -20.86 3.04
CA ALA A 158 3.64 -21.37 4.37
C ALA A 158 4.71 -22.37 4.84
N PRO A 159 5.33 -22.21 6.03
CA PRO A 159 6.27 -23.18 6.58
C PRO A 159 5.68 -24.59 6.72
N PHE A 160 4.37 -24.68 6.97
CA PHE A 160 3.60 -25.91 7.04
C PHE A 160 2.43 -25.86 6.04
N PRO A 161 2.64 -26.18 4.73
CA PRO A 161 1.62 -26.00 3.70
C PRO A 161 0.34 -26.82 3.93
N GLY A 162 0.45 -27.96 4.63
CA GLY A 162 -0.68 -28.85 4.94
C GLY A 162 -1.36 -28.60 6.29
N SER A 163 -1.01 -27.50 6.98
CA SER A 163 -1.56 -27.21 8.29
C SER A 163 -3.05 -26.81 8.20
N ASP A 164 -3.83 -27.31 9.16
CA ASP A 164 -5.22 -26.91 9.41
C ASP A 164 -5.36 -25.52 10.05
N LEU A 165 -4.26 -24.93 10.53
CA LEU A 165 -4.23 -23.56 11.03
C LEU A 165 -4.03 -22.51 9.95
N ASN A 166 -3.59 -22.92 8.75
CA ASN A 166 -3.49 -22.01 7.63
C ASN A 166 -4.89 -21.60 7.16
N ALA A 167 -5.14 -20.31 7.11
CA ALA A 167 -6.44 -19.77 6.74
C ALA A 167 -6.32 -18.45 5.99
N GLU A 168 -7.27 -18.19 5.12
CA GLU A 168 -7.45 -16.87 4.49
C GLU A 168 -8.88 -16.42 4.71
N THR A 169 -9.06 -15.14 5.01
CA THR A 169 -10.38 -14.53 5.18
C THR A 169 -10.46 -13.27 4.34
N HIS A 170 -11.56 -13.12 3.63
CA HIS A 170 -11.91 -11.92 2.89
C HIS A 170 -13.21 -11.36 3.41
N HIS A 171 -13.24 -10.06 3.67
CA HIS A 171 -14.47 -9.33 3.93
C HIS A 171 -14.79 -8.40 2.75
N ALA A 172 -16.03 -7.94 2.67
CA ALA A 172 -16.41 -6.93 1.69
C ALA A 172 -15.60 -5.65 1.90
N MET A 173 -15.32 -4.95 0.79
CA MET A 173 -14.74 -3.61 0.87
C MET A 173 -15.67 -2.71 1.69
N PRO A 174 -15.13 -1.96 2.68
CA PRO A 174 -15.95 -1.05 3.49
C PRO A 174 -16.67 -0.04 2.59
N GLU A 175 -17.95 0.18 2.85
CA GLU A 175 -18.70 1.30 2.25
C GLU A 175 -18.11 2.60 2.78
N ARG A 176 -17.65 3.48 1.89
CA ARG A 176 -17.24 4.82 2.29
C ARG A 176 -18.47 5.61 2.67
N GLU A 177 -18.57 6.02 3.93
CA GLU A 177 -19.44 7.13 4.26
C GLU A 177 -18.99 8.34 3.44
N ALA A 178 -19.86 8.83 2.55
CA ALA A 178 -19.61 10.06 1.82
C ALA A 178 -19.38 11.16 2.86
N GLU A 179 -18.16 11.67 2.94
CA GLU A 179 -17.88 12.84 3.76
C GLU A 179 -18.84 13.94 3.34
N HIS A 180 -19.69 14.36 4.27
CA HIS A 180 -20.59 15.48 4.12
C HIS A 180 -19.78 16.74 3.85
N HIS A 181 -19.48 17.00 2.59
CA HIS A 181 -19.09 18.32 2.15
C HIS A 181 -20.32 19.21 2.28
N ARG A 182 -20.29 20.06 3.29
CA ARG A 182 -21.29 21.11 3.47
C ARG A 182 -21.30 22.01 2.25
N GLN A 183 -22.45 21.96 1.59
CA GLN A 183 -23.17 23.03 0.92
C GLN A 183 -22.51 23.76 -0.27
N GLY A 184 -23.12 23.56 -1.42
CA GLY A 184 -23.09 24.42 -2.60
C GLY A 184 -23.79 23.77 -3.79
N ASP A 185 -25.13 23.82 -3.80
CA ASP A 185 -26.07 23.63 -4.92
C ASP A 185 -25.57 23.21 -6.31
N ARG A 186 -25.96 22.02 -6.80
CA ARG A 186 -26.92 21.79 -7.90
C ARG A 186 -26.97 20.32 -8.33
N ALA A 187 -28.18 19.84 -8.49
CA ALA A 187 -28.55 18.50 -8.89
C ALA A 187 -28.06 18.10 -10.26
N SER A 188 -27.49 16.87 -10.36
CA SER A 188 -27.69 15.95 -11.48
C SER A 188 -27.51 14.54 -10.95
N ASP A 189 -28.50 13.69 -11.23
CA ASP A 189 -28.66 12.33 -10.75
C ASP A 189 -27.53 11.42 -11.21
N GLU A 190 -27.10 10.56 -10.29
CA GLU A 190 -26.05 9.54 -10.32
C GLU A 190 -24.65 10.03 -9.93
N PRO A 191 -24.13 9.62 -8.72
CA PRO A 191 -22.74 9.94 -8.39
C PRO A 191 -21.81 9.15 -9.32
N PRO A 192 -20.79 9.80 -9.91
CA PRO A 192 -19.79 9.08 -10.67
C PRO A 192 -19.08 8.09 -9.73
N PRO A 193 -18.71 6.88 -10.21
CA PRO A 193 -17.96 5.92 -9.42
C PRO A 193 -16.70 6.60 -8.87
N THR A 194 -16.48 6.46 -7.56
CA THR A 194 -15.36 7.11 -6.90
C THR A 194 -14.04 6.57 -7.43
N PRO A 195 -12.95 7.36 -7.45
CA PRO A 195 -11.62 6.94 -7.90
C PRO A 195 -11.13 5.63 -7.27
N ILE A 196 -11.68 5.24 -6.13
CA ILE A 196 -11.34 4.04 -5.38
C ILE A 196 -12.07 2.79 -5.88
N GLU A 197 -13.32 2.88 -6.35
CA GLU A 197 -14.01 1.73 -6.94
C GLU A 197 -13.34 1.26 -8.22
N VAL A 198 -12.86 2.20 -9.01
CA VAL A 198 -12.14 1.90 -10.25
C VAL A 198 -10.71 1.42 -9.98
N ALA A 199 -10.03 2.00 -8.99
CA ALA A 199 -8.74 1.49 -8.52
C ALA A 199 -8.89 0.08 -7.92
N GLY A 200 -10.00 -0.20 -7.19
CA GLY A 200 -10.29 -1.53 -6.64
C GLY A 200 -10.33 -2.63 -7.69
N THR A 201 -10.88 -2.34 -8.88
CA THR A 201 -10.93 -3.31 -9.99
C THR A 201 -9.55 -3.56 -10.62
N LEU A 202 -8.70 -2.53 -10.73
CA LEU A 202 -7.33 -2.65 -11.24
C LEU A 202 -6.37 -3.30 -10.25
N LEU A 203 -6.75 -3.33 -8.96
CA LEU A 203 -6.00 -3.96 -7.89
C LEU A 203 -6.30 -5.47 -7.77
N ASP A 204 -7.35 -5.96 -8.42
CA ASP A 204 -7.61 -7.38 -8.50
C ASP A 204 -6.47 -8.06 -9.29
N PRO A 205 -5.72 -9.01 -8.70
CA PRO A 205 -4.66 -9.74 -9.40
C PRO A 205 -5.13 -10.45 -10.67
N SER A 206 -6.42 -10.76 -10.78
CA SER A 206 -7.02 -11.34 -11.97
C SER A 206 -7.24 -10.32 -13.08
N HIS A 207 -7.15 -9.01 -12.79
CA HIS A 207 -7.32 -7.98 -13.80
C HIS A 207 -6.14 -7.98 -14.77
N PRO A 208 -6.36 -7.98 -16.10
CA PRO A 208 -5.28 -8.07 -17.09
C PRO A 208 -4.24 -6.95 -17.02
N ASP A 209 -4.61 -5.80 -16.49
CA ASP A 209 -3.72 -4.64 -16.36
C ASP A 209 -3.13 -4.47 -14.96
N HIS A 210 -3.45 -5.36 -14.01
CA HIS A 210 -2.99 -5.29 -12.62
C HIS A 210 -1.47 -5.10 -12.52
N ARG A 211 -0.70 -5.94 -13.22
CA ARG A 211 0.77 -5.89 -13.19
C ARG A 211 1.32 -4.55 -13.70
N LEU A 212 0.78 -4.05 -14.79
CA LEU A 212 1.23 -2.78 -15.38
C LEU A 212 0.85 -1.59 -14.48
N PHE A 213 -0.35 -1.62 -13.89
CA PHE A 213 -0.80 -0.59 -12.98
C PHE A 213 0.03 -0.54 -11.69
N SER A 214 0.33 -1.70 -11.11
CA SER A 214 1.20 -1.81 -9.92
C SER A 214 2.61 -1.24 -10.20
N GLN A 215 3.20 -1.54 -11.36
CA GLN A 215 4.48 -0.95 -11.77
C GLN A 215 4.40 0.59 -11.87
N LEU A 216 3.33 1.12 -12.43
CA LEU A 216 3.14 2.57 -12.57
C LEU A 216 3.03 3.26 -11.22
N ILE A 217 2.26 2.70 -10.29
CA ILE A 217 2.14 3.22 -8.94
C ILE A 217 3.50 3.24 -8.24
N GLN A 218 4.25 2.15 -8.31
CA GLN A 218 5.58 2.07 -7.75
C GLN A 218 6.50 3.16 -8.34
N LYS A 219 6.52 3.31 -9.67
CA LYS A 219 7.39 4.30 -10.34
C LYS A 219 6.97 5.74 -10.08
N VAL A 220 5.69 6.02 -9.91
CA VAL A 220 5.19 7.35 -9.49
C VAL A 220 5.55 7.62 -8.04
N ALA A 221 5.47 6.62 -7.15
CA ALA A 221 5.90 6.76 -5.76
C ALA A 221 7.42 7.01 -5.65
N GLU A 222 8.24 6.30 -6.44
CA GLU A 222 9.69 6.55 -6.54
C GLU A 222 9.98 7.99 -7.02
N LEU A 223 9.23 8.48 -7.99
CA LEU A 223 9.34 9.85 -8.50
C LEU A 223 8.97 10.89 -7.44
N ASP A 224 7.86 10.69 -6.74
CA ASP A 224 7.42 11.58 -5.65
C ASP A 224 8.45 11.62 -4.52
N ALA A 225 8.96 10.46 -4.10
CA ALA A 225 9.99 10.35 -3.08
C ALA A 225 11.29 11.08 -3.48
N ALA A 226 11.72 10.97 -4.74
CA ALA A 226 12.88 11.67 -5.27
C ALA A 226 12.72 13.21 -5.24
N HIS A 227 11.46 13.69 -5.19
CA HIS A 227 11.13 15.11 -5.08
C HIS A 227 10.68 15.53 -3.67
N GLY A 228 10.85 14.65 -2.67
CA GLY A 228 10.48 14.92 -1.28
C GLY A 228 8.96 15.03 -1.08
N ARG A 229 8.15 14.42 -1.93
CA ARG A 229 6.69 14.45 -1.88
C ARG A 229 6.13 13.10 -1.43
N PRO A 230 5.05 13.08 -0.65
CA PRO A 230 4.31 11.84 -0.40
C PRO A 230 3.49 11.47 -1.65
N PHE A 231 3.27 10.16 -1.82
CA PHE A 231 2.29 9.66 -2.79
C PHE A 231 0.88 10.06 -2.32
N ASP A 232 0.15 10.82 -3.10
CA ASP A 232 -1.14 11.42 -2.75
C ASP A 232 -2.24 11.12 -3.80
N ALA A 233 -3.41 11.76 -3.65
CA ALA A 233 -4.50 11.61 -4.61
C ALA A 233 -4.13 12.09 -6.03
N ALA A 234 -3.21 13.04 -6.17
CA ALA A 234 -2.71 13.45 -7.48
C ALA A 234 -1.82 12.36 -8.09
N SER A 235 -0.98 11.72 -7.27
CA SER A 235 -0.14 10.60 -7.68
C SER A 235 -0.96 9.39 -8.15
N GLN A 236 -2.10 9.13 -7.51
CA GLN A 236 -3.06 8.10 -7.96
C GLN A 236 -3.65 8.44 -9.33
N ARG A 237 -4.10 9.67 -9.54
CA ARG A 237 -4.62 10.13 -10.86
C ARG A 237 -3.55 10.06 -11.93
N ILE A 238 -2.33 10.49 -11.62
CA ILE A 238 -1.18 10.35 -12.51
C ILE A 238 -0.98 8.89 -12.89
N SER A 239 -0.95 7.97 -11.92
CA SER A 239 -0.75 6.53 -12.18
C SER A 239 -1.83 5.96 -13.09
N ALA A 240 -3.09 6.33 -12.91
CA ALA A 240 -4.20 5.92 -13.77
C ALA A 240 -4.09 6.51 -15.20
N SER A 241 -3.75 7.78 -15.31
CA SER A 241 -3.53 8.43 -16.61
C SER A 241 -2.35 7.81 -17.37
N LEU A 242 -1.28 7.45 -16.65
CA LEU A 242 -0.12 6.78 -17.23
C LEU A 242 -0.43 5.34 -17.64
N LEU A 243 -1.37 4.64 -16.99
CA LEU A 243 -1.84 3.33 -17.43
C LEU A 243 -2.51 3.43 -18.80
N VAL A 244 -3.41 4.39 -18.98
CA VAL A 244 -4.07 4.64 -20.28
C VAL A 244 -3.04 4.97 -21.33
N LEU A 245 -2.12 5.89 -21.02
CA LEU A 245 -1.02 6.27 -21.91
C LEU A 245 -0.16 5.07 -22.32
N ALA A 246 0.19 4.20 -21.39
CA ALA A 246 0.96 2.99 -21.66
C ALA A 246 0.22 2.04 -22.61
N LYS A 247 -1.08 1.84 -22.38
CA LYS A 247 -1.94 0.99 -23.23
C LYS A 247 -2.09 1.56 -24.64
N GLN A 248 -2.36 2.86 -24.78
CA GLN A 248 -2.48 3.53 -26.07
C GLN A 248 -1.19 3.46 -26.90
N ASN A 249 -0.04 3.41 -26.23
CA ASN A 249 1.27 3.29 -26.87
C ASN A 249 1.82 1.85 -26.93
N ASN A 250 0.99 0.86 -26.60
CA ASN A 250 1.33 -0.57 -26.58
C ASN A 250 2.60 -0.88 -25.73
N LEU A 251 2.78 -0.19 -24.60
CA LEU A 251 3.81 -0.52 -23.64
C LEU A 251 3.31 -1.67 -22.75
N SER A 252 4.12 -2.72 -22.64
CA SER A 252 3.79 -3.92 -21.83
C SER A 252 4.37 -3.88 -20.42
N ARG A 253 5.30 -2.93 -20.17
CA ARG A 253 5.90 -2.64 -18.88
C ARG A 253 6.36 -1.19 -18.81
N VAL A 254 6.59 -0.68 -17.61
CA VAL A 254 7.14 0.66 -17.38
C VAL A 254 8.36 0.53 -16.48
N ASP A 255 9.53 0.81 -17.04
CA ASP A 255 10.80 0.72 -16.33
C ASP A 255 11.15 2.05 -15.63
N HIS A 256 10.69 3.19 -16.21
CA HIS A 256 10.93 4.51 -15.62
C HIS A 256 9.72 5.43 -15.81
N VAL A 257 9.48 6.27 -14.78
CA VAL A 257 8.61 7.46 -14.85
C VAL A 257 9.47 8.68 -14.56
N LEU A 258 9.42 9.68 -15.44
CA LEU A 258 10.33 10.83 -15.41
C LEU A 258 9.56 12.12 -15.68
N LEU A 259 9.99 13.22 -15.04
CA LEU A 259 9.52 14.57 -15.37
C LEU A 259 10.43 15.23 -16.41
N SER A 260 9.83 16.10 -17.24
CA SER A 260 10.61 16.92 -18.17
C SER A 260 11.58 17.82 -17.43
N GLN A 261 12.80 17.95 -17.97
CA GLN A 261 13.77 18.94 -17.53
C GLN A 261 13.40 20.31 -18.14
N PRO A 262 13.73 21.41 -17.47
CA PRO A 262 13.51 22.75 -18.01
C PRO A 262 14.34 22.95 -19.28
N THR A 263 13.75 23.61 -20.26
CA THR A 263 14.41 24.05 -21.49
C THR A 263 14.20 25.56 -21.69
N GLN A 264 14.72 26.13 -22.77
CA GLN A 264 14.48 27.55 -23.07
C GLN A 264 12.98 27.86 -23.29
N ASN A 265 12.17 26.87 -23.68
CA ASN A 265 10.76 27.05 -24.07
C ASN A 265 9.78 26.22 -23.22
N SER A 266 10.25 25.50 -22.17
CA SER A 266 9.39 24.71 -21.30
C SER A 266 9.88 24.74 -19.84
N HIS A 267 8.91 24.73 -18.92
CA HIS A 267 9.21 24.67 -17.50
C HIS A 267 9.59 23.25 -17.04
N ALA A 268 10.26 23.14 -15.88
CA ALA A 268 10.49 21.85 -15.26
C ALA A 268 9.15 21.18 -14.94
N ALA A 269 9.09 19.86 -15.09
CA ALA A 269 7.92 19.03 -14.79
C ALA A 269 6.65 19.37 -15.60
N GLU A 270 6.75 20.04 -16.72
CA GLU A 270 5.61 20.34 -17.60
C GLU A 270 5.00 19.07 -18.21
N SER A 271 5.84 18.07 -18.48
CA SER A 271 5.43 16.75 -18.98
C SER A 271 5.96 15.63 -18.13
N ILE A 272 5.17 14.56 -17.99
CA ILE A 272 5.56 13.31 -17.37
C ILE A 272 5.69 12.23 -18.45
N PHE A 273 6.76 11.46 -18.38
CA PHE A 273 7.14 10.42 -19.34
C PHE A 273 7.09 9.06 -18.71
N ILE A 274 6.61 8.08 -19.47
CA ILE A 274 6.81 6.65 -19.18
C ILE A 274 7.78 6.07 -20.20
N VAL A 275 8.69 5.22 -19.73
CA VAL A 275 9.74 4.61 -20.56
C VAL A 275 9.76 3.10 -20.33
N GLN A 276 9.78 2.36 -21.45
CA GLN A 276 10.04 0.92 -21.48
C GLN A 276 11.42 0.69 -22.09
N GLY A 277 12.32 0.13 -21.29
CA GLY A 277 13.73 -0.12 -21.65
C GLY A 277 14.70 0.78 -20.90
N ASP A 278 16.01 0.58 -21.14
CA ASP A 278 17.04 1.43 -20.56
C ASP A 278 16.96 2.86 -21.13
N ARG A 279 17.07 3.86 -20.26
CA ARG A 279 17.03 5.30 -20.65
C ARG A 279 18.13 5.69 -21.64
N ASN A 280 19.25 4.97 -21.63
CA ASN A 280 20.41 5.24 -22.49
C ASN A 280 20.35 4.43 -23.80
N ASP A 281 19.43 3.51 -23.94
CA ASP A 281 19.23 2.74 -25.17
C ASP A 281 18.41 3.57 -26.17
N PRO A 282 18.95 3.90 -27.36
CA PRO A 282 18.20 4.60 -28.41
C PRO A 282 16.94 3.86 -28.86
N GLY A 283 16.84 2.55 -28.63
CA GLY A 283 15.70 1.71 -28.95
C GLY A 283 14.61 1.69 -27.88
N HIS A 284 14.74 2.42 -26.77
CA HIS A 284 13.71 2.47 -25.76
C HIS A 284 12.40 3.06 -26.31
N ARG A 285 11.27 2.56 -25.83
CA ARG A 285 9.96 3.09 -26.15
C ARG A 285 9.55 4.07 -25.06
N ARG A 286 8.96 5.20 -25.46
CA ARG A 286 8.49 6.22 -24.54
C ARG A 286 7.18 6.83 -24.97
N ALA A 287 6.40 7.29 -23.99
CA ALA A 287 5.22 8.13 -24.21
C ALA A 287 5.18 9.22 -23.14
N SER A 288 4.46 10.30 -23.39
CA SER A 288 4.36 11.42 -22.45
C SER A 288 2.97 12.05 -22.48
N ILE A 289 2.62 12.67 -21.37
CA ILE A 289 1.41 13.47 -21.19
C ILE A 289 1.77 14.72 -20.38
N ALA A 290 1.01 15.81 -20.54
CA ALA A 290 1.18 16.98 -19.68
C ALA A 290 0.91 16.59 -18.21
N THR A 291 1.84 16.92 -17.31
CA THR A 291 1.75 16.55 -15.88
C THR A 291 0.47 17.09 -15.25
N GLU A 292 0.08 18.32 -15.59
CA GLU A 292 -1.14 18.93 -15.09
C GLU A 292 -2.40 18.15 -15.54
N VAL A 293 -2.44 17.68 -16.76
CA VAL A 293 -3.54 16.86 -17.29
C VAL A 293 -3.60 15.53 -16.54
N ALA A 294 -2.46 14.84 -16.40
CA ALA A 294 -2.40 13.57 -15.67
C ALA A 294 -2.83 13.72 -14.20
N ALA A 295 -2.47 14.81 -13.54
CA ALA A 295 -2.79 15.08 -12.15
C ALA A 295 -4.25 15.49 -11.90
N LYS A 296 -4.93 16.05 -12.93
CA LYS A 296 -6.31 16.54 -12.82
C LYS A 296 -7.35 15.57 -13.38
N THR A 297 -6.97 14.67 -14.30
CA THR A 297 -7.89 13.71 -14.90
C THR A 297 -8.34 12.71 -13.84
N ASP A 298 -9.65 12.56 -13.67
CA ASP A 298 -10.22 11.59 -12.76
C ASP A 298 -9.83 10.16 -13.16
N VAL A 299 -9.63 9.27 -12.18
CA VAL A 299 -9.27 7.88 -12.43
C VAL A 299 -10.33 7.17 -13.28
N ALA A 300 -11.61 7.43 -12.99
CA ALA A 300 -12.74 6.86 -13.73
C ALA A 300 -12.76 7.34 -15.19
N ASP A 301 -12.49 8.62 -15.43
CA ASP A 301 -12.42 9.19 -16.78
C ASP A 301 -11.22 8.64 -17.55
N SER A 302 -10.07 8.50 -16.91
CA SER A 302 -8.89 7.88 -17.52
C SER A 302 -9.20 6.45 -18.01
N LEU A 303 -9.97 5.68 -17.27
CA LEU A 303 -10.27 4.29 -17.62
C LEU A 303 -11.40 4.13 -18.64
N ARG A 304 -12.38 5.06 -18.70
CA ARG A 304 -13.39 5.11 -19.77
C ARG A 304 -12.77 5.37 -21.15
N LEU A 305 -11.67 6.14 -21.21
CA LEU A 305 -10.92 6.36 -22.46
C LEU A 305 -10.22 5.10 -22.98
N LYS A 306 -10.10 4.05 -22.17
CA LYS A 306 -9.52 2.76 -22.52
C LYS A 306 -10.49 1.85 -23.30
N GLU A 307 -11.80 2.01 -23.12
CA GLU A 307 -12.84 1.16 -23.71
C GLU A 307 -13.31 1.64 -25.10
N GLN A 308 -12.83 2.78 -25.57
CA GLN A 308 -13.04 3.31 -26.91
C GLN A 308 -11.84 3.02 -27.83
#